data_e04f099c94a248e19aba6faa2bed59b7
#
_entry.id   e04f099c94a248e19aba6faa2bed59b7
#
_cell.length_a   1.000
_cell.length_b   1.000
_cell.length_c   1.000
_cell.angle_alpha   90.00
_cell.angle_beta   90.00
_cell.angle_gamma   90.00
#
_symmetry.space_group_name_H-M   'P 1'
#
loop_
_entity.id
_entity.type
_entity.pdbx_description
1 polymer ?
#
loop_
_entity_poly.entity_id
_entity_poly.type
_entity_poly.pdbx_seq_one_letter_code
_entity_poly.pdbx_strand_id
1 'polypeptide(L)'
;MVFLLTAALVRPLFKAKYLDKWASIESTFIADARFLIDHWPHPQWQPLWYAGTRFDYIYPPGLRYGTALIAKAAGYWPVKAYHFYTAFFYCFGIAGVYLLVRVGTRSRRAAWLCAAAAALMSPSFVFLTPMRRDSWMLMPLRLGVMVKYGEGPHMTALAFIPIALAFSWLALETRRLAPIAFAAVACGAVVSNNFYGATALAIFYPVLVWRAPARKPVSP
;
A
#
# COMPACT_ATOMS: atom_id res chain seq x y z
N MET A 1 4.81 5.48 -16.64
CA MET A 1 4.52 4.33 -17.56
C MET A 1 4.13 3.07 -16.79
N VAL A 2 4.93 2.51 -15.84
CA VAL A 2 4.58 1.31 -15.04
C VAL A 2 3.22 1.44 -14.35
N PHE A 3 2.96 2.55 -13.66
CA PHE A 3 1.67 2.84 -13.04
C PHE A 3 0.50 2.73 -14.04
N LEU A 4 0.62 3.39 -15.20
CA LEU A 4 -0.45 3.40 -16.20
C LEU A 4 -0.72 2.03 -16.80
N LEU A 5 0.33 1.24 -17.06
CA LEU A 5 0.17 -0.15 -17.52
C LEU A 5 -0.54 -1.01 -16.47
N THR A 6 -0.14 -0.88 -15.20
CA THR A 6 -0.82 -1.60 -14.11
C THR A 6 -2.26 -1.14 -13.97
N ALA A 7 -2.54 0.17 -14.07
CA ALA A 7 -3.89 0.71 -14.02
C ALA A 7 -4.77 0.21 -15.17
N ALA A 8 -4.20 0.07 -16.37
CA ALA A 8 -4.91 -0.54 -17.51
C ALA A 8 -5.26 -2.02 -17.23
N LEU A 9 -4.33 -2.77 -16.64
CA LEU A 9 -4.50 -4.18 -16.29
C LEU A 9 -5.62 -4.38 -15.26
N VAL A 10 -5.66 -3.52 -14.22
CA VAL A 10 -6.65 -3.59 -13.14
C VAL A 10 -7.79 -2.58 -13.31
N ARG A 11 -8.01 -2.10 -14.54
CA ARG A 11 -9.05 -1.11 -14.86
C ARG A 11 -10.43 -1.40 -14.26
N PRO A 12 -10.92 -2.64 -14.19
CA PRO A 12 -12.21 -2.94 -13.57
C PRO A 12 -12.33 -2.47 -12.12
N LEU A 13 -11.24 -2.50 -11.33
CA LEU A 13 -11.26 -2.08 -9.93
C LEU A 13 -11.60 -0.59 -9.78
N PHE A 14 -11.14 0.26 -10.70
CA PHE A 14 -11.45 1.70 -10.67
C PHE A 14 -12.91 2.01 -10.99
N LYS A 15 -13.60 1.07 -11.64
CA LYS A 15 -15.01 1.19 -12.02
C LYS A 15 -15.96 0.49 -11.05
N ALA A 16 -15.44 -0.39 -10.19
CA ALA A 16 -16.26 -1.15 -9.26
C ALA A 16 -16.95 -0.20 -8.27
N LYS A 17 -18.26 -0.41 -8.10
CA LYS A 17 -19.06 0.28 -7.09
C LYS A 17 -19.21 -0.58 -5.84
N TYR A 18 -19.21 -1.89 -5.99
CA TYR A 18 -19.16 -2.89 -4.92
C TYR A 18 -18.69 -4.23 -5.51
N LEU A 19 -18.32 -5.15 -4.64
CA LEU A 19 -17.95 -6.51 -5.00
C LEU A 19 -19.01 -7.47 -4.45
N ASP A 20 -19.49 -8.37 -5.29
CA ASP A 20 -20.51 -9.38 -4.94
C ASP A 20 -19.96 -10.52 -4.05
N LYS A 21 -19.01 -10.20 -3.17
CA LYS A 21 -18.35 -11.20 -2.33
C LYS A 21 -18.56 -10.89 -0.86
N TRP A 22 -19.55 -11.51 -0.29
CA TRP A 22 -19.94 -11.38 1.11
C TRP A 22 -18.90 -11.86 2.13
N ALA A 23 -17.89 -12.62 1.71
CA ALA A 23 -16.78 -13.05 2.57
C ALA A 23 -15.71 -11.98 2.77
N SER A 24 -15.81 -10.86 2.07
CA SER A 24 -14.85 -9.76 2.13
C SER A 24 -15.08 -8.89 3.36
N ILE A 25 -14.00 -8.50 4.04
CA ILE A 25 -14.04 -7.55 5.16
C ILE A 25 -14.10 -6.09 4.72
N GLU A 26 -14.10 -5.80 3.43
CA GLU A 26 -14.10 -4.43 2.91
C GLU A 26 -15.29 -3.59 3.36
N SER A 27 -16.44 -4.23 3.59
CA SER A 27 -17.67 -3.57 4.07
C SER A 27 -17.44 -2.81 5.38
N THR A 28 -16.61 -3.33 6.26
CA THR A 28 -16.21 -2.70 7.51
C THR A 28 -15.47 -1.39 7.26
N PHE A 29 -14.45 -1.41 6.39
CA PHE A 29 -13.66 -0.21 6.07
C PHE A 29 -14.47 0.83 5.31
N ILE A 30 -15.41 0.38 4.47
CA ILE A 30 -16.35 1.26 3.76
C ILE A 30 -17.32 1.92 4.74
N ALA A 31 -17.84 1.16 5.73
CA ALA A 31 -18.73 1.67 6.76
C ALA A 31 -18.02 2.73 7.63
N ASP A 32 -16.78 2.48 8.03
CA ASP A 32 -15.97 3.45 8.78
C ASP A 32 -15.69 4.73 8.00
N ALA A 33 -15.37 4.58 6.70
CA ALA A 33 -15.19 5.75 5.83
C ALA A 33 -16.48 6.53 5.65
N ARG A 34 -17.63 5.85 5.48
CA ARG A 34 -18.95 6.49 5.42
C ARG A 34 -19.25 7.24 6.70
N PHE A 35 -19.07 6.61 7.85
CA PHE A 35 -19.29 7.25 9.15
C PHE A 35 -18.45 8.53 9.29
N LEU A 36 -17.16 8.47 8.88
CA LEU A 36 -16.27 9.62 8.88
C LEU A 36 -16.76 10.73 7.92
N ILE A 37 -17.29 10.38 6.74
CA ILE A 37 -17.83 11.36 5.78
C ILE A 37 -19.01 12.11 6.40
N ASP A 38 -19.91 11.39 7.07
CA ASP A 38 -21.12 11.93 7.67
C ASP A 38 -20.82 12.80 8.90
N HIS A 39 -19.68 12.56 9.60
CA HIS A 39 -19.27 13.27 10.81
C HIS A 39 -17.92 14.00 10.66
N TRP A 40 -17.61 14.42 9.43
CA TRP A 40 -16.35 15.09 9.11
C TRP A 40 -16.13 16.38 9.92
N PRO A 41 -14.89 16.72 10.32
CA PRO A 41 -13.61 16.06 9.93
C PRO A 41 -13.18 14.96 10.91
N HIS A 42 -13.72 14.92 12.11
CA HIS A 42 -13.19 14.05 13.17
C HIS A 42 -14.26 13.70 14.20
N PRO A 43 -14.96 12.60 14.00
CA PRO A 43 -15.91 12.11 15.00
C PRO A 43 -15.17 11.62 16.25
N GLN A 44 -15.71 11.89 17.42
CA GLN A 44 -15.11 11.45 18.68
C GLN A 44 -15.49 10.00 19.01
N TRP A 45 -16.72 9.60 18.68
CA TRP A 45 -17.32 8.34 19.09
C TRP A 45 -17.93 7.60 17.89
N GLN A 46 -17.64 6.30 17.75
CA GLN A 46 -18.22 5.40 16.78
C GLN A 46 -19.16 4.43 17.51
N PRO A 47 -20.48 4.54 17.34
CA PRO A 47 -21.44 3.71 18.07
C PRO A 47 -21.57 2.28 17.49
N LEU A 48 -21.12 2.04 16.26
CA LEU A 48 -21.38 0.79 15.53
C LEU A 48 -20.42 -0.35 15.88
N TRP A 49 -19.31 -0.06 16.60
CA TRP A 49 -18.31 -1.05 16.97
C TRP A 49 -18.31 -1.31 18.47
N TYR A 50 -18.35 -2.58 18.87
CA TYR A 50 -18.21 -3.03 20.27
C TYR A 50 -19.13 -2.29 21.25
N ALA A 51 -20.39 -2.04 20.88
CA ALA A 51 -21.32 -1.20 21.62
C ALA A 51 -20.86 0.26 21.81
N GLY A 52 -19.94 0.71 20.99
CA GLY A 52 -19.36 2.03 20.97
C GLY A 52 -17.90 2.08 21.37
N THR A 53 -17.11 2.83 20.61
CA THR A 53 -15.69 3.04 20.87
C THR A 53 -15.25 4.44 20.41
N ARG A 54 -14.13 4.92 20.95
CA ARG A 54 -13.52 6.15 20.43
C ARG A 54 -13.08 5.94 18.99
N PHE A 55 -13.43 6.90 18.12
CA PHE A 55 -13.11 6.82 16.70
C PHE A 55 -11.58 6.76 16.42
N ASP A 56 -10.77 7.39 17.30
CA ASP A 56 -9.31 7.36 17.20
C ASP A 56 -8.73 5.96 17.25
N TYR A 57 -9.39 5.03 17.97
CA TYR A 57 -8.93 3.65 18.12
C TYR A 57 -9.32 2.75 16.97
N ILE A 58 -10.17 3.24 16.05
CA ILE A 58 -10.56 2.45 14.89
C ILE A 58 -9.42 2.45 13.87
N TYR A 59 -8.98 1.27 13.54
CA TYR A 59 -7.95 0.98 12.58
C TYR A 59 -8.54 0.65 11.19
N PRO A 60 -7.91 1.00 10.06
CA PRO A 60 -6.69 1.80 9.90
C PRO A 60 -7.00 3.27 9.55
N PRO A 61 -6.36 4.25 10.17
CA PRO A 61 -6.67 5.66 9.91
C PRO A 61 -6.36 6.10 8.48
N GLY A 62 -5.23 5.67 7.89
CA GLY A 62 -4.83 6.07 6.54
C GLY A 62 -5.86 5.72 5.48
N LEU A 63 -6.36 4.49 5.50
CA LEU A 63 -7.38 4.03 4.55
C LEU A 63 -8.70 4.78 4.71
N ARG A 64 -9.24 4.90 5.93
CA ARG A 64 -10.55 5.52 6.15
C ARG A 64 -10.54 7.01 5.84
N TYR A 65 -9.52 7.76 6.28
CA TYR A 65 -9.38 9.18 5.94
C TYR A 65 -9.10 9.39 4.46
N GLY A 66 -8.23 8.57 3.85
CA GLY A 66 -7.96 8.63 2.42
C GLY A 66 -9.19 8.35 1.57
N THR A 67 -9.99 7.34 1.93
CA THR A 67 -11.27 7.03 1.28
C THR A 67 -12.27 8.17 1.44
N ALA A 68 -12.41 8.72 2.65
CA ALA A 68 -13.32 9.83 2.92
C ALA A 68 -12.92 11.10 2.15
N LEU A 69 -11.63 11.42 2.08
CA LEU A 69 -11.13 12.54 1.29
C LEU A 69 -11.45 12.40 -0.20
N ILE A 70 -11.23 11.21 -0.77
CA ILE A 70 -11.58 10.95 -2.19
C ILE A 70 -13.08 11.07 -2.40
N ALA A 71 -13.90 10.51 -1.49
CA ALA A 71 -15.34 10.61 -1.59
C ALA A 71 -15.80 12.07 -1.60
N LYS A 72 -15.29 12.90 -0.68
CA LYS A 72 -15.64 14.33 -0.58
C LYS A 72 -15.12 15.15 -1.76
N ALA A 73 -13.88 14.92 -2.17
CA ALA A 73 -13.25 15.71 -3.24
C ALA A 73 -13.81 15.39 -4.64
N ALA A 74 -14.12 14.12 -4.90
CA ALA A 74 -14.61 13.66 -6.21
C ALA A 74 -16.14 13.46 -6.25
N GLY A 75 -16.85 13.65 -5.14
CA GLY A 75 -18.29 13.37 -5.05
C GLY A 75 -18.62 11.88 -5.22
N TYR A 76 -17.71 11.00 -4.82
CA TYR A 76 -17.91 9.57 -4.96
C TYR A 76 -18.67 8.98 -3.77
N TRP A 77 -19.47 7.96 -4.05
CA TRP A 77 -19.99 7.09 -3.00
C TRP A 77 -18.84 6.42 -2.24
N PRO A 78 -18.99 6.16 -0.93
CA PRO A 78 -17.92 5.58 -0.10
C PRO A 78 -17.32 4.31 -0.70
N VAL A 79 -18.17 3.40 -1.23
CA VAL A 79 -17.75 2.16 -1.90
C VAL A 79 -16.85 2.45 -3.09
N LYS A 80 -17.25 3.37 -3.98
CA LYS A 80 -16.45 3.74 -5.15
C LYS A 80 -15.15 4.42 -4.75
N ALA A 81 -15.17 5.26 -3.73
CA ALA A 81 -13.98 5.91 -3.21
C ALA A 81 -12.99 4.91 -2.63
N TYR A 82 -13.48 3.90 -1.89
CA TYR A 82 -12.67 2.81 -1.35
C TYR A 82 -11.99 2.00 -2.47
N HIS A 83 -12.75 1.57 -3.47
CA HIS A 83 -12.19 0.82 -4.61
C HIS A 83 -11.20 1.66 -5.41
N PHE A 84 -11.48 2.95 -5.60
CA PHE A 84 -10.54 3.85 -6.25
C PHE A 84 -9.24 3.99 -5.43
N TYR A 85 -9.34 4.19 -4.11
CA TYR A 85 -8.20 4.29 -3.22
C TYR A 85 -7.32 3.04 -3.28
N THR A 86 -7.91 1.88 -3.08
CA THR A 86 -7.18 0.60 -3.07
C THR A 86 -6.57 0.26 -4.42
N ALA A 87 -7.30 0.49 -5.54
CA ALA A 87 -6.80 0.29 -6.89
C ALA A 87 -5.64 1.24 -7.22
N PHE A 88 -5.74 2.52 -6.83
CA PHE A 88 -4.69 3.50 -7.02
C PHE A 88 -3.41 3.07 -6.30
N PHE A 89 -3.51 2.72 -5.01
CA PHE A 89 -2.33 2.31 -4.25
C PHE A 89 -1.80 0.94 -4.67
N TYR A 90 -2.63 0.03 -5.16
CA TYR A 90 -2.14 -1.18 -5.81
C TYR A 90 -1.19 -0.86 -6.97
N CYS A 91 -1.59 0.03 -7.87
CA CYS A 91 -0.76 0.48 -9.01
C CYS A 91 0.48 1.26 -8.55
N PHE A 92 0.32 2.09 -7.53
CA PHE A 92 1.40 2.88 -6.94
C PHE A 92 2.49 1.99 -6.32
N GLY A 93 2.10 0.87 -5.69
CA GLY A 93 3.04 -0.10 -5.15
C GLY A 93 3.91 -0.76 -6.22
N ILE A 94 3.36 -1.06 -7.41
CA ILE A 94 4.15 -1.58 -8.54
C ILE A 94 5.16 -0.53 -9.02
N ALA A 95 4.75 0.74 -9.11
CA ALA A 95 5.68 1.83 -9.42
C ALA A 95 6.75 1.99 -8.33
N GLY A 96 6.39 1.74 -7.07
CA GLY A 96 7.33 1.70 -5.94
C GLY A 96 8.37 0.59 -6.07
N VAL A 97 7.98 -0.61 -6.50
CA VAL A 97 8.92 -1.70 -6.80
C VAL A 97 9.90 -1.29 -7.91
N TYR A 98 9.40 -0.68 -8.98
CA TYR A 98 10.27 -0.13 -10.02
C TYR A 98 11.29 0.86 -9.44
N LEU A 99 10.82 1.80 -8.62
CA LEU A 99 11.68 2.82 -8.00
C LEU A 99 12.76 2.17 -7.12
N LEU A 100 12.38 1.26 -6.23
CA LEU A 100 13.31 0.58 -5.32
C LEU A 100 14.41 -0.15 -6.09
N VAL A 101 14.04 -0.96 -7.07
CA VAL A 101 15.01 -1.70 -7.88
C VAL A 101 15.88 -0.76 -8.72
N ARG A 102 15.27 0.32 -9.26
CA ARG A 102 16.00 1.31 -10.05
C ARG A 102 17.05 2.07 -9.22
N VAL A 103 16.72 2.39 -8.00
CA VAL A 103 17.63 3.06 -7.05
C VAL A 103 18.75 2.09 -6.64
N GLY A 104 18.41 0.87 -6.23
CA GLY A 104 19.39 -0.10 -5.73
C GLY A 104 20.33 -0.64 -6.80
N THR A 105 19.82 -0.96 -8.00
CA THR A 105 20.62 -1.61 -9.06
C THR A 105 21.16 -0.66 -10.12
N ARG A 106 20.64 0.58 -10.17
CA ARG A 106 20.89 1.57 -11.24
C ARG A 106 20.48 1.09 -12.64
N SER A 107 19.89 -0.09 -12.78
CA SER A 107 19.47 -0.71 -14.03
C SER A 107 17.98 -0.45 -14.32
N ARG A 108 17.68 0.19 -15.48
CA ARG A 108 16.29 0.36 -15.94
C ARG A 108 15.66 -0.99 -16.32
N ARG A 109 16.45 -1.89 -16.94
CA ARG A 109 15.95 -3.21 -17.37
C ARG A 109 15.55 -4.06 -16.17
N ALA A 110 16.41 -4.15 -15.15
CA ALA A 110 16.10 -4.88 -13.92
C ALA A 110 14.85 -4.30 -13.22
N ALA A 111 14.74 -2.98 -13.12
CA ALA A 111 13.58 -2.32 -12.52
C ALA A 111 12.27 -2.64 -13.25
N TRP A 112 12.29 -2.64 -14.59
CA TRP A 112 11.13 -3.02 -15.41
C TRP A 112 10.75 -4.50 -15.23
N LEU A 113 11.71 -5.41 -15.28
CA LEU A 113 11.47 -6.85 -15.10
C LEU A 113 10.89 -7.14 -13.72
N CYS A 114 11.47 -6.56 -12.67
CA CYS A 114 10.94 -6.74 -11.31
C CYS A 114 9.54 -6.15 -11.12
N ALA A 115 9.27 -4.97 -11.69
CA ALA A 115 7.95 -4.37 -11.64
C ALA A 115 6.92 -5.19 -12.42
N ALA A 116 7.27 -5.69 -13.59
CA ALA A 116 6.41 -6.57 -14.39
C ALA A 116 6.13 -7.88 -13.65
N ALA A 117 7.15 -8.52 -13.09
CA ALA A 117 6.98 -9.71 -12.28
C ALA A 117 6.07 -9.45 -11.08
N ALA A 118 6.27 -8.33 -10.37
CA ALA A 118 5.41 -7.95 -9.26
C ALA A 118 3.97 -7.65 -9.69
N ALA A 119 3.73 -7.16 -10.91
CA ALA A 119 2.40 -6.89 -11.43
C ALA A 119 1.66 -8.14 -11.91
N LEU A 120 2.38 -9.14 -12.42
CA LEU A 120 1.80 -10.27 -13.16
C LEU A 120 1.94 -11.61 -12.47
N MET A 121 2.84 -11.73 -11.48
CA MET A 121 3.21 -13.01 -10.88
C MET A 121 3.03 -13.03 -9.37
N SER A 122 2.89 -14.23 -8.85
CA SER A 122 2.90 -14.50 -7.40
C SER A 122 4.10 -15.39 -7.05
N PRO A 123 5.28 -14.82 -6.74
CA PRO A 123 6.44 -15.62 -6.33
C PRO A 123 6.14 -16.53 -5.13
N SER A 124 5.29 -16.09 -4.22
CA SER A 124 4.83 -16.88 -3.06
C SER A 124 4.14 -18.19 -3.46
N PHE A 125 3.49 -18.25 -4.63
CA PHE A 125 2.92 -19.49 -5.15
C PHE A 125 3.97 -20.59 -5.34
N VAL A 126 5.17 -20.23 -5.77
CA VAL A 126 6.27 -21.18 -6.00
C VAL A 126 6.87 -21.67 -4.69
N PHE A 127 7.08 -20.75 -3.72
CA PHE A 127 7.85 -21.02 -2.51
C PHE A 127 6.98 -21.48 -1.32
N LEU A 128 5.69 -21.15 -1.31
CA LEU A 128 4.80 -21.39 -0.17
C LEU A 128 3.63 -22.29 -0.57
N THR A 129 3.75 -23.58 -0.27
CA THR A 129 2.70 -24.58 -0.59
C THR A 129 1.29 -24.19 -0.10
N PRO A 130 1.08 -23.62 1.10
CA PRO A 130 -0.24 -23.19 1.53
C PRO A 130 -0.89 -22.15 0.61
N MET A 131 -0.08 -21.32 -0.06
CA MET A 131 -0.57 -20.28 -0.98
C MET A 131 -1.15 -20.83 -2.28
N ARG A 132 -0.84 -22.08 -2.64
CA ARG A 132 -1.31 -22.71 -3.88
C ARG A 132 -2.82 -22.96 -3.89
N ARG A 133 -3.46 -23.01 -2.72
CA ARG A 133 -4.92 -23.20 -2.63
C ARG A 133 -5.70 -21.97 -3.06
N ASP A 134 -5.15 -20.78 -2.84
CA ASP A 134 -5.84 -19.50 -3.01
C ASP A 134 -5.25 -18.60 -4.10
N SER A 135 -4.19 -19.03 -4.77
CA SER A 135 -3.51 -18.22 -5.79
C SER A 135 -3.01 -19.05 -6.98
N TRP A 136 -2.71 -18.35 -8.06
CA TRP A 136 -2.07 -18.90 -9.27
C TRP A 136 -0.74 -18.22 -9.49
N MET A 137 0.18 -18.90 -10.17
CA MET A 137 1.49 -18.34 -10.48
C MET A 137 1.41 -17.00 -11.24
N LEU A 138 0.48 -16.91 -12.20
CA LEU A 138 0.25 -15.70 -13.02
C LEU A 138 -0.88 -14.80 -12.49
N MET A 139 -1.36 -15.03 -11.27
CA MET A 139 -2.29 -14.14 -10.58
C MET A 139 -1.58 -13.58 -9.36
N PRO A 140 -1.29 -12.27 -9.31
CA PRO A 140 -0.65 -11.67 -8.15
C PRO A 140 -1.45 -11.92 -6.88
N LEU A 141 -0.86 -12.59 -5.88
CA LEU A 141 -1.51 -12.87 -4.61
C LEU A 141 -2.11 -11.60 -3.99
N ARG A 142 -1.39 -10.49 -4.10
CA ARG A 142 -1.85 -9.18 -3.59
C ARG A 142 -3.18 -8.74 -4.20
N LEU A 143 -3.40 -9.00 -5.49
CA LEU A 143 -4.67 -8.70 -6.16
C LEU A 143 -5.77 -9.62 -5.63
N GLY A 144 -5.49 -10.92 -5.49
CA GLY A 144 -6.41 -11.89 -4.93
C GLY A 144 -6.81 -11.55 -3.49
N VAL A 145 -5.85 -11.21 -2.65
CA VAL A 145 -6.08 -10.82 -1.24
C VAL A 145 -6.93 -9.55 -1.16
N MET A 146 -6.65 -8.56 -2.00
CA MET A 146 -7.43 -7.32 -2.04
C MET A 146 -8.88 -7.54 -2.49
N VAL A 147 -9.07 -8.34 -3.56
CA VAL A 147 -10.40 -8.52 -4.17
C VAL A 147 -11.24 -9.57 -3.46
N LYS A 148 -10.65 -10.73 -3.12
CA LYS A 148 -11.37 -11.86 -2.52
C LYS A 148 -11.64 -11.66 -1.03
N TYR A 149 -10.68 -11.12 -0.31
CA TYR A 149 -10.75 -10.99 1.15
C TYR A 149 -11.00 -9.56 1.63
N GLY A 150 -10.89 -8.56 0.74
CA GLY A 150 -11.12 -7.16 1.08
C GLY A 150 -10.01 -6.52 1.91
N GLU A 151 -8.80 -7.08 1.86
CA GLU A 151 -7.62 -6.62 2.60
C GLU A 151 -7.01 -5.33 2.01
N GLY A 152 -7.84 -4.33 1.79
CA GLY A 152 -7.42 -3.02 1.32
C GLY A 152 -6.33 -2.37 2.19
N PRO A 153 -6.44 -2.36 3.52
CA PRO A 153 -5.42 -1.79 4.40
C PRO A 153 -4.06 -2.43 4.22
N HIS A 154 -4.03 -3.77 4.17
CA HIS A 154 -2.79 -4.52 4.00
C HIS A 154 -2.14 -4.22 2.65
N MET A 155 -2.93 -4.21 1.58
CA MET A 155 -2.44 -3.94 0.23
C MET A 155 -1.95 -2.50 0.05
N THR A 156 -2.61 -1.54 0.67
CA THR A 156 -2.19 -0.13 0.62
C THR A 156 -0.92 0.11 1.43
N ALA A 157 -0.77 -0.52 2.60
CA ALA A 157 0.49 -0.47 3.35
C ALA A 157 1.65 -1.08 2.55
N LEU A 158 1.45 -2.27 1.96
CA LEU A 158 2.45 -2.93 1.11
C LEU A 158 2.86 -2.08 -0.09
N ALA A 159 1.99 -1.20 -0.58
CA ALA A 159 2.32 -0.28 -1.66
C ALA A 159 3.37 0.77 -1.27
N PHE A 160 3.35 1.22 -0.03
CA PHE A 160 4.30 2.21 0.48
C PHE A 160 5.65 1.63 0.90
N ILE A 161 5.73 0.33 1.23
CA ILE A 161 6.99 -0.30 1.68
C ILE A 161 8.14 -0.11 0.67
N PRO A 162 8.01 -0.46 -0.61
CA PRO A 162 9.13 -0.28 -1.55
C PRO A 162 9.50 1.19 -1.75
N ILE A 163 8.56 2.10 -1.58
CA ILE A 163 8.81 3.54 -1.65
C ILE A 163 9.58 4.01 -0.43
N ALA A 164 9.17 3.59 0.76
CA ALA A 164 9.87 3.88 2.01
C ALA A 164 11.32 3.39 1.95
N LEU A 165 11.55 2.16 1.50
CA LEU A 165 12.88 1.58 1.36
C LEU A 165 13.72 2.30 0.29
N ALA A 166 13.12 2.68 -0.85
CA ALA A 166 13.82 3.41 -1.90
C ALA A 166 14.31 4.79 -1.43
N PHE A 167 13.43 5.55 -0.77
CA PHE A 167 13.82 6.86 -0.24
C PHE A 167 14.76 6.76 0.96
N SER A 168 14.63 5.72 1.80
CA SER A 168 15.59 5.45 2.87
C SER A 168 16.97 5.12 2.32
N TRP A 169 17.05 4.33 1.25
CA TRP A 169 18.31 4.08 0.54
C TRP A 169 18.93 5.37 0.02
N LEU A 170 18.14 6.19 -0.68
CA LEU A 170 18.58 7.50 -1.18
C LEU A 170 19.02 8.44 -0.05
N ALA A 171 18.32 8.42 1.09
CA ALA A 171 18.66 9.20 2.26
C ALA A 171 20.03 8.78 2.83
N LEU A 172 20.29 7.49 2.95
CA LEU A 172 21.57 6.94 3.40
C LEU A 172 22.71 7.26 2.43
N GLU A 173 22.44 7.19 1.13
CA GLU A 173 23.41 7.45 0.06
C GLU A 173 23.73 8.95 -0.07
N THR A 174 22.70 9.81 -0.09
CA THR A 174 22.86 11.23 -0.44
C THR A 174 22.96 12.17 0.76
N ARG A 175 22.44 11.74 1.94
CA ARG A 175 22.34 12.54 3.16
C ARG A 175 21.53 13.84 2.99
N ARG A 176 20.69 13.93 1.96
CA ARG A 176 19.85 15.09 1.68
C ARG A 176 18.55 15.04 2.48
N LEU A 177 18.04 16.21 2.88
CA LEU A 177 16.83 16.33 3.67
C LEU A 177 15.59 15.80 2.92
N ALA A 178 15.49 16.07 1.61
CA ALA A 178 14.34 15.66 0.82
C ALA A 178 14.11 14.11 0.81
N PRO A 179 15.09 13.25 0.50
CA PRO A 179 14.91 11.81 0.64
C PRO A 179 14.57 11.35 2.07
N ILE A 180 15.13 12.01 3.10
CA ILE A 180 14.81 11.71 4.51
C ILE A 180 13.33 12.02 4.79
N ALA A 181 12.83 13.18 4.37
CA ALA A 181 11.45 13.57 4.55
C ALA A 181 10.49 12.63 3.80
N PHE A 182 10.79 12.29 2.54
CA PHE A 182 9.98 11.33 1.79
C PHE A 182 9.99 9.93 2.40
N ALA A 183 11.12 9.47 2.93
CA ALA A 183 11.20 8.20 3.65
C ALA A 183 10.31 8.21 4.89
N ALA A 184 10.40 9.27 5.70
CA ALA A 184 9.59 9.42 6.91
C ALA A 184 8.08 9.43 6.60
N VAL A 185 7.66 10.21 5.59
CA VAL A 185 6.26 10.26 5.14
C VAL A 185 5.80 8.89 4.64
N ALA A 186 6.60 8.19 3.84
CA ALA A 186 6.26 6.86 3.35
C ALA A 186 6.17 5.83 4.48
N CYS A 187 7.05 5.87 5.49
CA CYS A 187 6.96 5.01 6.68
C CYS A 187 5.68 5.30 7.48
N GLY A 188 5.35 6.57 7.70
CA GLY A 188 4.09 6.98 8.32
C GLY A 188 2.88 6.46 7.54
N ALA A 189 2.92 6.54 6.21
CA ALA A 189 1.87 5.99 5.34
C ALA A 189 1.76 4.46 5.45
N VAL A 190 2.86 3.72 5.57
CA VAL A 190 2.82 2.27 5.82
C VAL A 190 2.04 1.98 7.11
N VAL A 191 2.45 2.59 8.22
CA VAL A 191 1.88 2.31 9.55
C VAL A 191 0.42 2.77 9.65
N SER A 192 0.08 3.92 9.07
CA SER A 192 -1.29 4.45 9.09
C SER A 192 -2.28 3.62 8.25
N ASN A 193 -1.80 2.88 7.25
CA ASN A 193 -2.64 1.99 6.46
C ASN A 193 -2.70 0.56 7.01
N ASN A 194 -1.61 0.05 7.61
CA ASN A 194 -1.63 -1.25 8.25
C ASN A 194 -0.53 -1.38 9.30
N PHE A 195 -0.92 -1.73 10.53
CA PHE A 195 0.02 -1.95 11.63
C PHE A 195 1.08 -3.04 11.30
N TYR A 196 0.69 -4.12 10.65
CA TYR A 196 1.64 -5.16 10.22
C TYR A 196 2.68 -4.66 9.22
N GLY A 197 2.44 -3.54 8.55
CA GLY A 197 3.44 -2.87 7.75
C GLY A 197 4.66 -2.41 8.57
N ALA A 198 4.47 -2.04 9.83
CA ALA A 198 5.57 -1.71 10.74
C ALA A 198 6.48 -2.93 10.97
N THR A 199 5.91 -4.12 11.14
CA THR A 199 6.68 -5.37 11.27
C THR A 199 7.49 -5.65 10.00
N ALA A 200 6.90 -5.46 8.83
CA ALA A 200 7.62 -5.61 7.56
C ALA A 200 8.78 -4.61 7.45
N LEU A 201 8.57 -3.35 7.82
CA LEU A 201 9.64 -2.36 7.85
C LEU A 201 10.74 -2.76 8.85
N ALA A 202 10.39 -3.24 10.04
CA ALA A 202 11.34 -3.69 11.05
C ALA A 202 12.23 -4.85 10.53
N ILE A 203 11.71 -5.71 9.66
CA ILE A 203 12.47 -6.78 9.02
C ILE A 203 13.40 -6.24 7.93
N PHE A 204 12.92 -5.33 7.09
CA PHE A 204 13.68 -4.85 5.93
C PHE A 204 14.72 -3.79 6.27
N TYR A 205 14.48 -2.93 7.27
CA TYR A 205 15.40 -1.84 7.61
C TYR A 205 16.80 -2.30 8.06
N PRO A 206 16.97 -3.31 8.92
CA PRO A 206 18.29 -3.83 9.26
C PRO A 206 19.09 -4.27 8.03
N VAL A 207 18.45 -4.96 7.10
CA VAL A 207 19.07 -5.42 5.85
C VAL A 207 19.47 -4.23 4.98
N LEU A 208 18.61 -3.22 4.89
CA LEU A 208 18.89 -2.00 4.12
C LEU A 208 20.06 -1.22 4.72
N VAL A 209 20.11 -1.04 6.04
CA VAL A 209 21.20 -0.32 6.74
C VAL A 209 22.52 -1.08 6.60
N TRP A 210 22.50 -2.40 6.74
CA TRP A 210 23.70 -3.23 6.57
C TRP A 210 24.27 -3.15 5.15
N ARG A 211 23.41 -3.04 4.13
CA ARG A 211 23.82 -2.91 2.72
C ARG A 211 24.08 -1.48 2.29
N ALA A 212 23.79 -0.49 3.15
CA ALA A 212 24.02 0.90 2.81
C ALA A 212 25.52 1.15 2.55
N PRO A 213 25.84 1.99 1.54
CA PRO A 213 27.24 2.29 1.21
C PRO A 213 27.95 2.90 2.42
N ALA A 214 29.09 2.32 2.78
CA ALA A 214 29.96 2.85 3.81
C ALA A 214 30.31 4.32 3.48
N ARG A 215 30.37 5.13 4.51
CA ARG A 215 30.73 6.55 4.41
C ARG A 215 32.08 6.68 3.69
N LYS A 216 32.10 7.24 2.48
CA LYS A 216 33.39 7.70 1.93
C LYS A 216 33.92 8.75 2.90
N PRO A 217 35.15 8.60 3.38
CA PRO A 217 35.75 9.66 4.19
C PRO A 217 35.68 10.97 3.42
N VAL A 218 35.16 12.01 4.06
CA VAL A 218 35.22 13.35 3.51
C VAL A 218 36.72 13.64 3.40
N SER A 219 37.23 13.73 2.19
CA SER A 219 38.62 14.22 1.97
C SER A 219 38.70 15.62 2.54
N PRO A 220 39.75 15.90 3.37
CA PRO A 220 39.94 17.20 3.96
C PRO A 220 40.07 18.30 2.92
#